data_124d35a9203435142c3a79e126ad7b2c
#
_entry.id   124d35a9203435142c3a79e126ad7b2c
#
_cell.length_a   1.000
_cell.length_b   1.000
_cell.length_c   1.000
_cell.angle_alpha   90.00
_cell.angle_beta   90.00
_cell.angle_gamma   90.00
#
_symmetry.space_group_name_H-M   'P 1'
#
loop_
_entity.id
_entity.type
_entity.pdbx_description
1 polymer ?
#
loop_
_entity_poly.entity_id
_entity_poly.type
_entity_poly.pdbx_seq_one_letter_code
_entity_poly.pdbx_strand_id
1 'polypeptide(L)' 'NAAELQLGDVICYDFQGDGRFDHTTIVTAKDDYGMPLVNAHTSNSRMRYWSYEDSTAYTPNIQYKFFAINDQS' A
#
# COMPACT_ATOMS: atom_id res chain seq x y z
N ASN A 1 -6.46 6.34 7.26
CA ASN A 1 -7.30 6.32 6.07
C ASN A 1 -6.44 6.38 4.81
N ALA A 2 -6.61 5.39 3.95
CA ALA A 2 -5.78 5.28 2.75
C ALA A 2 -5.90 6.51 1.84
N ALA A 3 -7.08 7.11 1.78
CA ALA A 3 -7.30 8.26 0.90
C ALA A 3 -6.47 9.49 1.30
N GLU A 4 -5.98 9.53 2.52
CA GLU A 4 -5.17 10.66 3.01
C GLU A 4 -3.70 10.52 2.68
N LEU A 5 -3.26 9.37 2.20
CA LEU A 5 -1.87 9.17 1.84
C LEU A 5 -1.50 10.01 0.62
N GLN A 6 -0.27 10.48 0.61
CA GLN A 6 0.26 11.32 -0.45
C GLN A 6 1.36 10.58 -1.19
N LEU A 7 1.70 11.09 -2.37
CA LEU A 7 2.80 10.53 -3.13
C LEU A 7 4.06 10.51 -2.27
N GLY A 8 4.76 9.38 -2.25
CA GLY A 8 5.94 9.18 -1.43
C GLY A 8 5.66 8.53 -0.09
N ASP A 9 4.41 8.44 0.33
CA ASP A 9 4.07 7.73 1.55
C ASP A 9 4.17 6.23 1.33
N VAL A 10 4.20 5.47 2.44
CA VAL A 10 4.52 4.05 2.41
C VAL A 10 3.39 3.26 3.05
N ILE A 11 3.10 2.10 2.46
CA ILE A 11 2.17 1.14 3.03
C ILE A 11 2.91 -0.17 3.27
N CYS A 12 2.78 -0.71 4.48
CA CYS A 12 3.29 -2.04 4.81
C CYS A 12 2.12 -2.99 4.98
N TYR A 13 2.34 -4.24 4.60
CA TYR A 13 1.29 -5.25 4.52
C TYR A 13 1.66 -6.49 5.32
N ASP A 14 0.67 -6.98 6.05
CA ASP A 14 0.71 -8.29 6.69
C ASP A 14 -0.43 -9.10 6.07
N PHE A 15 -0.11 -9.91 5.08
CA PHE A 15 -1.15 -10.59 4.30
C PHE A 15 -1.90 -11.63 5.10
N GLN A 16 -1.23 -12.31 6.02
CA GLN A 16 -1.85 -13.39 6.79
C GLN A 16 -2.47 -12.93 8.11
N GLY A 17 -2.18 -11.69 8.51
CA GLY A 17 -2.65 -11.19 9.79
C GLY A 17 -1.91 -11.83 10.97
N ASP A 18 -0.64 -12.19 10.79
CA ASP A 18 0.16 -12.87 11.81
C ASP A 18 1.12 -11.93 12.55
N GLY A 19 1.03 -10.63 12.31
CA GLY A 19 1.89 -9.63 12.91
C GLY A 19 3.18 -9.36 12.16
N ARG A 20 3.40 -10.02 11.03
CA ARG A 20 4.60 -9.83 10.22
C ARG A 20 4.27 -8.97 9.00
N PHE A 21 4.80 -7.77 8.97
CA PHE A 21 4.60 -6.85 7.85
C PHE A 21 5.79 -7.01 6.90
N ASP A 22 5.72 -8.00 6.02
CA ASP A 22 6.84 -8.41 5.19
C ASP A 22 6.75 -7.92 3.76
N HIS A 23 5.80 -7.06 3.45
CA HIS A 23 5.67 -6.44 2.12
C HIS A 23 5.50 -4.93 2.29
N THR A 24 6.19 -4.16 1.46
CA THR A 24 6.18 -2.70 1.55
C THR A 24 6.02 -2.12 0.17
N THR A 25 5.18 -1.08 0.07
CA THR A 25 4.97 -0.35 -1.17
C THR A 25 5.11 1.15 -0.94
N ILE A 26 5.29 1.89 -2.03
CA ILE A 26 5.32 3.35 -2.00
C ILE A 26 4.18 3.88 -2.87
N VAL A 27 3.50 4.93 -2.39
CA VAL A 27 2.45 5.58 -3.15
C VAL A 27 3.09 6.39 -4.27
N THR A 28 2.71 6.09 -5.51
CA THR A 28 3.29 6.75 -6.69
C THR A 28 2.28 7.55 -7.48
N ALA A 29 0.98 7.35 -7.24
CA ALA A 29 -0.07 8.07 -7.95
C ALA A 29 -1.37 7.98 -7.17
N LYS A 30 -2.39 8.65 -7.67
CA LYS A 30 -3.76 8.53 -7.17
C LYS A 30 -4.66 8.17 -8.35
N ASP A 31 -5.70 7.38 -8.08
CA ASP A 31 -6.69 7.11 -9.12
C ASP A 31 -7.72 8.25 -9.20
N ASP A 32 -8.72 8.08 -10.05
CA ASP A 32 -9.73 9.13 -10.29
C ASP A 32 -10.59 9.40 -9.05
N TYR A 33 -10.58 8.50 -8.08
CA TYR A 33 -11.34 8.64 -6.84
C TYR A 33 -10.48 9.14 -5.69
N GLY A 34 -9.21 9.47 -5.96
CA GLY A 34 -8.30 9.94 -4.93
C GLY A 34 -7.67 8.85 -4.09
N MET A 35 -7.82 7.59 -4.49
CA MET A 35 -7.24 6.47 -3.74
C MET A 35 -5.82 6.18 -4.22
N PRO A 36 -4.94 5.72 -3.32
CA PRO A 36 -3.53 5.53 -3.69
C PRO A 36 -3.33 4.39 -4.68
N LEU A 37 -2.42 4.61 -5.62
CA LEU A 37 -1.83 3.56 -6.45
C LEU A 37 -0.38 3.43 -6.03
N VAL A 38 0.11 2.20 -5.93
CA VAL A 38 1.39 1.92 -5.31
C VAL A 38 2.29 1.09 -6.22
N ASN A 39 3.59 1.27 -6.03
CA ASN A 39 4.61 0.40 -6.62
C ASN A 39 5.27 -0.40 -5.49
N ALA A 40 5.49 -1.69 -5.76
CA ALA A 40 6.27 -2.51 -4.86
C ALA A 40 7.73 -2.51 -5.30
N HIS A 41 8.59 -2.99 -4.41
CA HIS A 41 10.01 -3.12 -4.69
C HIS A 41 10.28 -4.17 -5.76
N THR A 42 9.39 -5.11 -5.95
CA THR A 42 9.51 -6.12 -6.99
C THR A 42 9.00 -5.58 -8.31
N SER A 43 9.60 -6.05 -9.41
CA SER A 43 9.49 -5.42 -10.72
C SER A 43 8.11 -5.46 -11.34
N ASN A 44 7.20 -6.30 -10.87
CA ASN A 44 5.90 -6.50 -11.52
C ASN A 44 4.75 -5.76 -10.87
N SER A 45 5.01 -4.94 -9.86
CA SER A 45 3.96 -4.23 -9.14
C SER A 45 4.07 -2.74 -9.38
N ARG A 46 3.43 -2.27 -10.45
CA ARG A 46 3.41 -0.86 -10.79
C ARG A 46 1.99 -0.34 -10.80
N MET A 47 1.78 0.82 -10.17
CA MET A 47 0.49 1.51 -10.21
C MET A 47 -0.66 0.61 -9.78
N ARG A 48 -0.38 -0.30 -8.84
CA ARG A 48 -1.38 -1.23 -8.34
C ARG A 48 -2.26 -0.52 -7.32
N TYR A 49 -3.53 -0.90 -7.25
CA TYR A 49 -4.42 -0.37 -6.22
C TYR A 49 -3.88 -0.74 -4.83
N TRP A 50 -3.99 0.18 -3.89
CA TRP A 50 -3.29 0.10 -2.60
C TRP A 50 -3.64 -1.13 -1.78
N SER A 51 -4.88 -1.64 -1.89
CA SER A 51 -5.37 -2.67 -0.96
C SER A 51 -4.85 -4.07 -1.25
N TYR A 52 -4.31 -4.31 -2.43
CA TYR A 52 -3.80 -5.61 -2.86
C TYR A 52 -4.85 -6.71 -2.89
N GLU A 53 -6.13 -6.36 -2.98
CA GLU A 53 -7.19 -7.37 -3.02
C GLU A 53 -7.13 -8.23 -4.27
N ASP A 54 -6.48 -7.74 -5.32
CA ASP A 54 -6.29 -8.48 -6.55
C ASP A 54 -5.03 -9.35 -6.56
N SER A 55 -4.27 -9.35 -5.47
CA SER A 55 -3.03 -10.13 -5.36
C SER A 55 -3.34 -11.57 -4.94
N THR A 56 -2.54 -12.51 -5.47
CA THR A 56 -2.62 -13.89 -5.01
C THR A 56 -2.19 -14.06 -3.56
N ALA A 57 -1.46 -13.09 -3.01
CA ALA A 57 -1.05 -13.11 -1.61
C ALA A 57 -2.14 -12.65 -0.64
N TYR A 58 -3.19 -12.00 -1.16
CA TYR A 58 -4.25 -11.44 -0.33
C TYR A 58 -4.98 -12.53 0.46
N THR A 59 -5.26 -12.23 1.73
CA THR A 59 -6.16 -13.03 2.55
C THR A 59 -7.14 -12.11 3.27
N PRO A 60 -8.30 -12.60 3.73
CA PRO A 60 -9.23 -11.76 4.50
C PRO A 60 -8.66 -11.27 5.82
N ASN A 61 -7.55 -11.83 6.28
CA ASN A 61 -6.90 -11.43 7.53
C ASN A 61 -5.85 -10.35 7.34
N ILE A 62 -5.72 -9.81 6.14
CA ILE A 62 -4.70 -8.82 5.80
C ILE A 62 -4.77 -7.61 6.74
N GLN A 63 -3.60 -7.10 7.14
CA GLN A 63 -3.46 -5.89 7.93
C GLN A 63 -2.58 -4.92 7.18
N TYR A 64 -2.84 -3.62 7.38
CA TYR A 64 -2.08 -2.56 6.73
C TYR A 64 -1.50 -1.62 7.76
N LYS A 65 -0.31 -1.09 7.48
CA LYS A 65 0.26 0.05 8.22
C LYS A 65 0.58 1.15 7.24
N PHE A 66 0.09 2.35 7.53
CA PHE A 66 0.30 3.53 6.68
C PHE A 66 1.34 4.43 7.34
N PHE A 67 2.32 4.86 6.56
CA PHE A 67 3.37 5.76 7.03
C PHE A 67 3.37 7.03 6.17
N ALA A 68 3.06 8.16 6.79
CA ALA A 68 3.04 9.45 6.12
C ALA A 68 4.44 10.04 6.09
N ILE A 69 5.31 9.45 5.28
CA ILE A 69 6.73 9.82 5.23
C ILE A 69 6.90 11.19 4.59
N ASN A 70 6.00 11.53 3.67
CA ASN A 70 6.09 12.80 2.92
C ASN A 70 5.40 13.95 3.65
N ASP A 71 5.09 13.80 4.92
CA ASP A 71 4.47 14.85 5.70
C ASP A 71 5.51 15.90 6.07
N GLN A 72 5.22 17.16 5.73
CA GLN A 72 6.14 18.27 5.91
C GLN A 72 5.76 19.18 7.07
N SER A 73 4.82 18.79 7.85
CA SER A 73 4.32 19.63 8.94
C SER A 73 5.38 19.98 9.97
#